data_22dc9dde77bb122dd2543199eea004b0
#
_entry.id   22dc9dde77bb122dd2543199eea004b0
#
_cell.length_a   1.000
_cell.length_b   1.000
_cell.length_c   1.000
_cell.angle_alpha   90.00
_cell.angle_beta   90.00
_cell.angle_gamma   90.00
#
_symmetry.space_group_name_H-M   'P 1'
#
loop_
_entity.id
_entity.type
_entity.pdbx_description
1 polymer ?
#
loop_
_entity_poly.entity_id
_entity_poly.type
_entity_poly.pdbx_seq_one_letter_code
_entity_poly.pdbx_strand_id
1 'polypeptide(L)'
;MKKVLTHWTLAFITLAVLMAWGLKDPFVKETARLKSFDLIQKYDTPTISEDVVIVEIDEKSIEQYGQWPWKRSVLAEVIWKLREAGAGIIVMPILFSEEDRLGGDMDLAQALVQNGIVIAQAGTTQTNKNAVPRGVAKIGDPMPWLFEWPGMLGPIPLLGDNVDGVGVVNTTPEIDG
;
A
#
# COMPACT_ATOMS: atom_id res chain seq x y z
N MET A 1 1.47 -18.64 -58.86
CA MET A 1 2.55 -18.30 -57.92
C MET A 1 2.58 -16.79 -57.54
N LYS A 2 2.49 -15.84 -58.49
CA LYS A 2 2.55 -14.39 -58.15
C LYS A 2 1.45 -13.92 -57.15
N LYS A 3 0.21 -14.41 -57.26
CA LYS A 3 -0.91 -14.00 -56.35
C LYS A 3 -0.70 -14.48 -54.91
N VAL A 4 -0.14 -15.65 -54.70
CA VAL A 4 0.13 -16.16 -53.33
C VAL A 4 1.25 -15.36 -52.67
N LEU A 5 2.28 -15.01 -53.44
CA LEU A 5 3.38 -14.18 -52.95
C LEU A 5 2.93 -12.81 -52.50
N THR A 6 1.95 -12.22 -53.22
CA THR A 6 1.35 -10.89 -52.90
C THR A 6 0.57 -10.95 -51.57
N HIS A 7 -0.13 -12.05 -51.30
CA HIS A 7 -0.86 -12.19 -50.04
C HIS A 7 0.06 -12.30 -48.83
N TRP A 8 1.16 -13.04 -48.97
CA TRP A 8 2.17 -13.17 -47.89
C TRP A 8 2.91 -11.84 -47.64
N THR A 9 3.28 -11.12 -48.68
CA THR A 9 3.92 -9.79 -48.49
C THR A 9 2.99 -8.79 -47.89
N LEU A 10 1.69 -8.75 -48.23
CA LEU A 10 0.70 -7.93 -47.56
C LEU A 10 0.58 -8.33 -46.06
N ALA A 11 0.50 -9.59 -45.76
CA ALA A 11 0.44 -10.08 -44.36
C ALA A 11 1.68 -9.66 -43.54
N PHE A 12 2.89 -9.77 -44.11
CA PHE A 12 4.10 -9.30 -43.44
C PHE A 12 4.13 -7.78 -43.25
N ILE A 13 3.67 -7.01 -44.23
CA ILE A 13 3.60 -5.55 -44.13
C ILE A 13 2.59 -5.13 -43.04
N THR A 14 1.39 -5.72 -43.02
CA THR A 14 0.40 -5.44 -41.98
C THR A 14 0.90 -5.82 -40.60
N LEU A 15 1.56 -6.97 -40.44
CA LEU A 15 2.16 -7.40 -39.19
C LEU A 15 3.26 -6.44 -38.73
N ALA A 16 4.14 -6.01 -39.64
CA ALA A 16 5.20 -5.05 -39.35
C ALA A 16 4.65 -3.68 -38.92
N VAL A 17 3.58 -3.20 -39.57
CA VAL A 17 2.90 -1.95 -39.21
C VAL A 17 2.25 -2.08 -37.84
N LEU A 18 1.54 -3.16 -37.55
CA LEU A 18 0.92 -3.40 -36.25
C LEU A 18 1.98 -3.53 -35.13
N MET A 19 3.10 -4.22 -35.39
CA MET A 19 4.22 -4.27 -34.46
C MET A 19 4.82 -2.88 -34.22
N ALA A 20 5.08 -2.12 -35.28
CA ALA A 20 5.64 -0.78 -35.15
C ALA A 20 4.70 0.19 -34.40
N TRP A 21 3.40 0.03 -34.58
CA TRP A 21 2.38 0.81 -33.85
C TRP A 21 2.35 0.39 -32.37
N GLY A 22 2.24 -0.90 -32.08
CA GLY A 22 2.24 -1.41 -30.71
C GLY A 22 3.52 -1.09 -29.91
N LEU A 23 4.66 -0.96 -30.59
CA LEU A 23 5.91 -0.52 -29.95
C LEU A 23 5.94 0.98 -29.63
N LYS A 24 5.15 1.79 -30.33
CA LYS A 24 5.07 3.26 -30.12
C LYS A 24 4.02 3.66 -29.09
N ASP A 25 3.05 2.79 -28.79
CA ASP A 25 2.01 3.07 -27.83
C ASP A 25 2.33 2.44 -26.46
N PRO A 26 2.86 3.24 -25.51
CA PRO A 26 3.23 2.74 -24.18
C PRO A 26 2.01 2.23 -23.40
N PHE A 27 0.81 2.80 -23.65
CA PHE A 27 -0.42 2.42 -22.98
C PHE A 27 -0.86 0.98 -23.32
N VAL A 28 -0.94 0.66 -24.62
CA VAL A 28 -1.34 -0.69 -25.08
C VAL A 28 -0.35 -1.75 -24.60
N LYS A 29 0.93 -1.44 -24.68
CA LYS A 29 2.00 -2.35 -24.24
C LYS A 29 1.93 -2.60 -22.72
N GLU A 30 1.75 -1.55 -21.95
CA GLU A 30 1.70 -1.62 -20.49
C GLU A 30 0.44 -2.36 -20.03
N THR A 31 -0.73 -2.03 -20.57
CA THR A 31 -1.98 -2.75 -20.28
C THR A 31 -1.88 -4.24 -20.64
N ALA A 32 -1.28 -4.58 -21.78
CA ALA A 32 -1.08 -5.98 -22.15
C ALA A 32 -0.13 -6.70 -21.20
N ARG A 33 0.93 -6.04 -20.74
CA ARG A 33 1.88 -6.56 -19.78
C ARG A 33 1.21 -6.84 -18.43
N LEU A 34 0.46 -5.87 -17.89
CA LEU A 34 -0.23 -5.97 -16.62
C LEU A 34 -1.27 -7.09 -16.65
N LYS A 35 -2.16 -7.12 -17.67
CA LYS A 35 -3.16 -8.18 -17.81
C LYS A 35 -2.56 -9.58 -18.00
N SER A 36 -1.42 -9.66 -18.68
CA SER A 36 -0.70 -10.93 -18.81
C SER A 36 -0.13 -11.38 -17.46
N PHE A 37 0.37 -10.46 -16.66
CA PHE A 37 0.88 -10.72 -15.32
C PHE A 37 -0.23 -11.20 -14.39
N ASP A 38 -1.38 -10.53 -14.38
CA ASP A 38 -2.55 -10.92 -13.59
C ASP A 38 -3.04 -12.32 -13.97
N LEU A 39 -3.05 -12.61 -15.28
CA LEU A 39 -3.44 -13.94 -15.76
C LEU A 39 -2.47 -15.01 -15.25
N ILE A 40 -1.17 -14.76 -15.28
CA ILE A 40 -0.17 -15.69 -14.76
C ILE A 40 -0.34 -15.90 -13.27
N GLN A 41 -0.50 -14.82 -12.50
CA GLN A 41 -0.73 -14.90 -11.05
C GLN A 41 -1.98 -15.71 -10.68
N LYS A 42 -3.03 -15.62 -11.49
CA LYS A 42 -4.27 -16.38 -11.26
C LYS A 42 -4.05 -17.90 -11.38
N TYR A 43 -3.07 -18.33 -12.17
CA TYR A 43 -2.74 -19.76 -12.34
C TYR A 43 -1.60 -20.21 -11.43
N ASP A 44 -0.91 -19.27 -10.81
CA ASP A 44 0.11 -19.60 -9.82
C ASP A 44 -0.54 -19.98 -8.48
N THR A 45 -0.03 -21.00 -7.85
CA THR A 45 -0.56 -21.43 -6.55
C THR A 45 0.10 -20.57 -5.47
N PRO A 46 -0.63 -19.70 -4.78
CA PRO A 46 -0.02 -18.85 -3.77
C PRO A 46 0.55 -19.71 -2.64
N THR A 47 1.80 -19.49 -2.31
CA THR A 47 2.40 -20.02 -1.10
C THR A 47 2.01 -19.14 0.07
N ILE A 48 1.29 -19.71 1.04
CA ILE A 48 0.91 -19.01 2.27
C ILE A 48 2.18 -18.90 3.12
N SER A 49 2.56 -17.69 3.50
CA SER A 49 3.62 -17.46 4.48
C SER A 49 3.07 -17.69 5.89
N GLU A 50 3.73 -18.52 6.66
CA GLU A 50 3.41 -18.72 8.09
C GLU A 50 3.90 -17.57 8.96
N ASP A 51 4.80 -16.73 8.43
CA ASP A 51 5.40 -15.61 9.16
C ASP A 51 4.53 -14.36 9.20
N VAL A 52 3.47 -14.29 8.36
CA VAL A 52 2.59 -13.13 8.25
C VAL A 52 1.17 -13.51 8.61
N VAL A 53 0.61 -12.83 9.61
CA VAL A 53 -0.76 -13.00 10.07
C VAL A 53 -1.56 -11.72 9.80
N ILE A 54 -2.69 -11.84 9.14
CA ILE A 54 -3.63 -10.74 8.93
C ILE A 54 -4.65 -10.75 10.06
N VAL A 55 -4.76 -9.63 10.79
CA VAL A 55 -5.77 -9.42 11.82
C VAL A 55 -6.83 -8.48 11.26
N GLU A 56 -8.01 -9.00 11.06
CA GLU A 56 -9.12 -8.28 10.45
C GLU A 56 -10.07 -7.72 11.52
N ILE A 57 -10.56 -6.51 11.29
CA ILE A 57 -11.69 -5.93 12.02
C ILE A 57 -12.96 -6.32 11.26
N ASP A 58 -13.53 -7.46 11.62
CA ASP A 58 -14.68 -8.05 10.95
C ASP A 58 -16.02 -7.62 11.62
N GLU A 59 -17.14 -8.07 11.05
CA GLU A 59 -18.46 -7.77 11.60
C GLU A 59 -18.68 -8.30 13.03
N LYS A 60 -18.06 -9.43 13.39
CA LYS A 60 -18.15 -9.97 14.75
C LYS A 60 -17.44 -9.07 15.75
N SER A 61 -16.29 -8.53 15.35
CA SER A 61 -15.58 -7.55 16.14
C SER A 61 -16.41 -6.27 16.33
N ILE A 62 -17.08 -5.82 15.28
CA ILE A 62 -17.97 -4.65 15.31
C ILE A 62 -19.20 -4.92 16.20
N GLU A 63 -19.80 -6.10 16.14
CA GLU A 63 -20.89 -6.49 17.04
C GLU A 63 -20.47 -6.50 18.51
N GLN A 64 -19.23 -6.90 18.80
CA GLN A 64 -18.71 -7.02 20.16
C GLN A 64 -18.23 -5.69 20.74
N TYR A 65 -17.53 -4.89 19.96
CA TYR A 65 -16.86 -3.65 20.43
C TYR A 65 -17.58 -2.38 19.99
N GLY A 66 -18.64 -2.49 19.18
CA GLY A 66 -19.37 -1.36 18.62
C GLY A 66 -18.81 -0.89 17.28
N GLN A 67 -19.45 0.15 16.75
CA GLN A 67 -19.13 0.68 15.42
C GLN A 67 -17.72 1.28 15.37
N TRP A 68 -16.99 0.98 14.27
CA TRP A 68 -15.73 1.62 13.95
C TRP A 68 -15.92 3.13 13.63
N PRO A 69 -14.98 4.02 14.01
CA PRO A 69 -13.70 3.76 14.68
C PRO A 69 -13.83 3.55 16.18
N TRP A 70 -13.11 2.58 16.71
CA TRP A 70 -13.09 2.30 18.15
C TRP A 70 -12.21 3.30 18.91
N LYS A 71 -12.49 3.39 20.21
CA LYS A 71 -11.65 4.12 21.16
C LYS A 71 -10.21 3.63 21.09
N ARG A 72 -9.22 4.51 21.13
CA ARG A 72 -7.80 4.14 21.03
C ARG A 72 -7.30 3.25 22.16
N SER A 73 -7.91 3.29 23.33
CA SER A 73 -7.61 2.32 24.39
C SER A 73 -7.91 0.88 23.99
N VAL A 74 -8.95 0.63 23.18
CA VAL A 74 -9.25 -0.70 22.63
C VAL A 74 -8.14 -1.15 21.67
N LEU A 75 -7.65 -0.24 20.83
CA LEU A 75 -6.52 -0.55 19.94
C LEU A 75 -5.23 -0.82 20.72
N ALA A 76 -5.01 -0.13 21.83
CA ALA A 76 -3.91 -0.43 22.74
C ALA A 76 -4.00 -1.85 23.30
N GLU A 77 -5.18 -2.30 23.73
CA GLU A 77 -5.40 -3.67 24.17
C GLU A 77 -5.11 -4.71 23.07
N VAL A 78 -5.49 -4.41 21.83
CA VAL A 78 -5.17 -5.27 20.67
C VAL A 78 -3.66 -5.41 20.52
N ILE A 79 -2.91 -4.30 20.58
CA ILE A 79 -1.44 -4.33 20.51
C ILE A 79 -0.86 -5.23 21.60
N TRP A 80 -1.29 -5.07 22.85
CA TRP A 80 -0.81 -5.88 23.97
C TRP A 80 -1.09 -7.37 23.74
N LYS A 81 -2.30 -7.73 23.32
CA LYS A 81 -2.67 -9.12 23.03
C LYS A 81 -1.85 -9.72 21.90
N LEU A 82 -1.58 -8.93 20.84
CA LEU A 82 -0.74 -9.39 19.74
C LEU A 82 0.70 -9.64 20.21
N ARG A 83 1.22 -8.79 21.09
CA ARG A 83 2.54 -8.99 21.71
C ARG A 83 2.59 -10.24 22.57
N GLU A 84 1.59 -10.45 23.40
CA GLU A 84 1.45 -11.68 24.22
C GLU A 84 1.38 -12.94 23.34
N ALA A 85 0.76 -12.83 22.16
CA ALA A 85 0.71 -13.90 21.18
C ALA A 85 2.02 -14.10 20.39
N GLY A 86 3.05 -13.26 20.61
CA GLY A 86 4.38 -13.40 20.02
C GLY A 86 4.60 -12.59 18.74
N ALA A 87 3.75 -11.63 18.41
CA ALA A 87 3.95 -10.76 17.25
C ALA A 87 5.26 -9.96 17.39
N GLY A 88 6.21 -10.16 16.49
CA GLY A 88 7.48 -9.44 16.44
C GLY A 88 7.34 -8.04 15.86
N ILE A 89 6.57 -7.91 14.76
CA ILE A 89 6.26 -6.64 14.10
C ILE A 89 4.75 -6.52 13.98
N ILE A 90 4.20 -5.34 14.29
CA ILE A 90 2.79 -5.01 14.13
C ILE A 90 2.66 -3.83 13.18
N VAL A 91 1.96 -4.02 12.08
CA VAL A 91 1.69 -2.96 11.10
C VAL A 91 0.21 -2.59 11.17
N MET A 92 -0.07 -1.33 11.49
CA MET A 92 -1.43 -0.79 11.60
C MET A 92 -1.66 0.25 10.51
N PRO A 93 -2.31 -0.08 9.39
CA PRO A 93 -2.60 0.87 8.32
C PRO A 93 -3.77 1.80 8.68
N ILE A 94 -3.71 2.38 9.88
CA ILE A 94 -4.73 3.27 10.44
C ILE A 94 -4.12 4.66 10.59
N LEU A 95 -4.84 5.67 10.11
CA LEU A 95 -4.45 7.08 10.22
C LEU A 95 -4.89 7.64 11.58
N PHE A 96 -3.93 8.14 12.35
CA PHE A 96 -4.16 8.78 13.65
C PHE A 96 -3.84 10.27 13.59
N SER A 97 -4.45 10.97 12.64
CA SER A 97 -4.16 12.38 12.33
C SER A 97 -4.82 13.40 13.26
N GLU A 98 -5.78 12.97 14.07
CA GLU A 98 -6.52 13.80 15.00
C GLU A 98 -6.54 13.12 16.39
N GLU A 99 -6.79 13.92 17.44
CA GLU A 99 -6.99 13.37 18.79
C GLU A 99 -8.25 12.50 18.86
N ASP A 100 -8.22 11.48 19.69
CA ASP A 100 -9.38 10.60 19.86
C ASP A 100 -10.52 11.30 20.61
N ARG A 101 -11.66 11.46 19.96
CA ARG A 101 -12.85 12.05 20.57
C ARG A 101 -13.38 11.26 21.78
N LEU A 102 -13.08 9.98 21.84
CA LEU A 102 -13.48 9.07 22.93
C LEU A 102 -12.39 8.96 24.00
N GLY A 103 -11.23 9.58 23.78
CA GLY A 103 -10.05 9.46 24.61
C GLY A 103 -9.26 8.17 24.34
N GLY A 104 -8.16 7.97 25.07
CA GLY A 104 -7.32 6.78 24.92
C GLY A 104 -6.03 7.00 24.13
N ASP A 105 -5.72 8.25 23.74
CA ASP A 105 -4.47 8.60 23.08
C ASP A 105 -3.23 8.20 23.90
N MET A 106 -3.29 8.42 25.21
CA MET A 106 -2.21 8.04 26.13
C MET A 106 -2.04 6.53 26.23
N ASP A 107 -3.16 5.79 26.29
CA ASP A 107 -3.13 4.32 26.33
C ASP A 107 -2.49 3.77 25.06
N LEU A 108 -2.89 4.30 23.90
CA LEU A 108 -2.30 3.92 22.63
C LEU A 108 -0.84 4.31 22.54
N ALA A 109 -0.47 5.53 22.96
CA ALA A 109 0.93 5.96 22.99
C ALA A 109 1.80 5.03 23.82
N GLN A 110 1.33 4.58 24.99
CA GLN A 110 2.05 3.61 25.82
C GLN A 110 2.21 2.26 25.13
N ALA A 111 1.20 1.79 24.41
CA ALA A 111 1.29 0.55 23.66
C ALA A 111 2.26 0.67 22.46
N LEU A 112 2.35 1.86 21.84
CA LEU A 112 3.23 2.11 20.70
C LEU A 112 4.73 2.16 21.07
N VAL A 113 5.08 2.41 22.32
CA VAL A 113 6.49 2.37 22.77
C VAL A 113 7.10 0.97 22.65
N GLN A 114 6.28 -0.05 22.42
CA GLN A 114 6.77 -1.41 22.14
C GLN A 114 7.52 -1.43 20.79
N ASN A 115 8.71 -2.02 20.77
CA ASN A 115 9.53 -2.13 19.56
C ASN A 115 8.80 -2.87 18.43
N GLY A 116 9.01 -2.46 17.21
CA GLY A 116 8.49 -3.11 15.99
C GLY A 116 7.04 -2.73 15.66
N ILE A 117 6.58 -1.52 16.00
CA ILE A 117 5.26 -1.04 15.59
C ILE A 117 5.39 0.00 14.49
N VAL A 118 4.58 -0.17 13.43
CA VAL A 118 4.49 0.75 12.29
C VAL A 118 3.05 1.20 12.14
N ILE A 119 2.82 2.52 12.09
CA ILE A 119 1.50 3.11 11.84
C ILE A 119 1.46 3.84 10.49
N ALA A 120 0.28 4.29 10.08
CA ALA A 120 0.08 4.91 8.78
C ALA A 120 0.26 6.44 8.78
N GLN A 121 0.71 6.94 7.63
CA GLN A 121 0.55 8.31 7.19
C GLN A 121 0.08 8.33 5.73
N ALA A 122 -0.53 9.42 5.27
CA ALA A 122 -1.02 9.53 3.91
C ALA A 122 -0.56 10.83 3.25
N GLY A 123 -0.16 10.74 1.97
CA GLY A 123 0.06 11.91 1.14
C GLY A 123 -1.24 12.64 0.86
N THR A 124 -1.23 13.95 0.82
CA THR A 124 -2.38 14.80 0.55
C THR A 124 -2.05 15.88 -0.47
N THR A 125 -3.06 16.33 -1.21
CA THR A 125 -2.93 17.48 -2.12
C THR A 125 -2.89 18.82 -1.40
N GLN A 126 -3.27 18.84 -0.11
CA GLN A 126 -3.18 20.04 0.71
C GLN A 126 -1.79 20.13 1.33
N THR A 127 -1.19 21.32 1.24
CA THR A 127 0.09 21.59 1.90
C THR A 127 -0.12 21.63 3.40
N ASN A 128 0.31 20.59 4.09
CA ASN A 128 0.35 20.54 5.54
C ASN A 128 1.73 20.07 6.02
N LYS A 129 2.06 20.37 7.28
CA LYS A 129 3.38 20.11 7.86
C LYS A 129 3.39 18.96 8.88
N ASN A 130 2.35 18.15 8.94
CA ASN A 130 2.22 17.10 9.95
C ASN A 130 2.92 15.78 9.55
N ALA A 131 3.85 15.84 8.60
CA ALA A 131 4.65 14.67 8.25
C ALA A 131 5.58 14.29 9.40
N VAL A 132 5.63 13.00 9.71
CA VAL A 132 6.68 12.45 10.57
C VAL A 132 7.82 11.98 9.65
N PRO A 133 8.92 12.76 9.54
CA PRO A 133 10.03 12.37 8.70
C PRO A 133 10.77 11.20 9.37
N ARG A 134 10.73 10.04 8.76
CA ARG A 134 11.57 8.90 9.13
C ARG A 134 12.59 8.68 8.04
N GLY A 135 13.86 8.66 8.41
CA GLY A 135 14.95 8.37 7.49
C GLY A 135 14.89 6.90 7.06
N VAL A 136 15.02 6.67 5.76
CA VAL A 136 15.20 5.33 5.20
C VAL A 136 16.55 5.25 4.50
N ALA A 137 17.19 4.08 4.56
CA ALA A 137 18.40 3.84 3.78
C ALA A 137 18.07 3.87 2.28
N LYS A 138 18.82 4.64 1.50
CA LYS A 138 18.65 4.75 0.05
C LYS A 138 19.83 4.11 -0.66
N ILE A 139 19.56 3.35 -1.70
CA ILE A 139 20.56 2.84 -2.63
C ILE A 139 20.30 3.52 -3.97
N GLY A 140 21.23 4.35 -4.43
CA GLY A 140 21.07 5.17 -5.63
C GLY A 140 20.20 6.42 -5.40
N ASP A 141 19.65 6.96 -6.49
CA ASP A 141 18.71 8.11 -6.45
C ASP A 141 17.32 7.64 -6.94
N PRO A 142 16.41 7.30 -6.02
CA PRO A 142 15.04 6.90 -6.37
C PRO A 142 14.11 8.07 -6.67
N MET A 143 14.50 9.31 -6.33
CA MET A 143 13.61 10.49 -6.35
C MET A 143 12.92 10.73 -7.70
N PRO A 144 13.57 10.56 -8.86
CA PRO A 144 12.92 10.77 -10.17
C PRO A 144 11.78 9.80 -10.47
N TRP A 145 11.69 8.70 -9.72
CA TRP A 145 10.71 7.63 -9.91
C TRP A 145 9.60 7.59 -8.86
N LEU A 146 9.69 8.48 -7.85
CA LEU A 146 8.72 8.56 -6.78
C LEU A 146 7.73 9.68 -7.04
N PHE A 147 6.47 9.44 -6.68
CA PHE A 147 5.46 10.47 -6.71
C PHE A 147 5.63 11.40 -5.50
N GLU A 148 5.70 12.70 -5.75
CA GLU A 148 5.80 13.73 -4.71
C GLU A 148 4.42 14.24 -4.32
N TRP A 149 4.08 14.11 -3.05
CA TRP A 149 2.86 14.67 -2.50
C TRP A 149 3.11 16.09 -1.98
N PRO A 150 2.22 17.07 -2.27
CA PRO A 150 2.34 18.45 -1.77
C PRO A 150 2.31 18.55 -0.25
N GLY A 151 1.68 17.59 0.42
CA GLY A 151 1.59 17.50 1.87
C GLY A 151 1.45 16.08 2.38
N MET A 152 1.52 15.92 3.68
CA MET A 152 1.39 14.64 4.38
C MET A 152 0.43 14.79 5.54
N LEU A 153 -0.48 13.83 5.67
CA LEU A 153 -1.34 13.65 6.83
C LEU A 153 -0.69 12.60 7.73
N GLY A 154 0.07 13.06 8.70
CA GLY A 154 0.77 12.21 9.67
C GLY A 154 -0.03 11.97 10.94
N PRO A 155 0.44 11.07 11.81
CA PRO A 155 -0.14 10.89 13.14
C PRO A 155 0.06 12.14 14.01
N ILE A 156 -0.78 12.27 15.06
CA ILE A 156 -0.55 13.30 16.09
C ILE A 156 0.83 13.09 16.74
N PRO A 157 1.51 14.16 17.19
CA PRO A 157 2.86 14.07 17.73
C PRO A 157 2.99 13.04 18.86
N LEU A 158 2.01 12.98 19.76
CA LEU A 158 1.98 12.02 20.86
C LEU A 158 2.11 10.56 20.39
N LEU A 159 1.55 10.20 19.25
CA LEU A 159 1.65 8.85 18.71
C LEU A 159 2.86 8.70 17.78
N GLY A 160 3.10 9.70 16.93
CA GLY A 160 4.19 9.68 15.97
C GLY A 160 5.59 9.61 16.61
N ASP A 161 5.76 10.24 17.78
CA ASP A 161 7.04 10.24 18.51
C ASP A 161 7.31 8.92 19.26
N ASN A 162 6.26 8.15 19.52
CA ASN A 162 6.33 6.90 20.30
C ASN A 162 6.27 5.62 19.44
N VAL A 163 6.32 5.73 18.11
CA VAL A 163 6.27 4.59 17.19
C VAL A 163 7.61 4.42 16.46
N ASP A 164 8.00 3.16 16.17
CA ASP A 164 9.26 2.89 15.47
C ASP A 164 9.23 3.28 14.01
N GLY A 165 8.10 3.10 13.35
CA GLY A 165 7.97 3.37 11.93
C GLY A 165 6.65 4.03 11.54
N VAL A 166 6.70 4.77 10.44
CA VAL A 166 5.51 5.35 9.81
C VAL A 166 5.55 5.04 8.32
N GLY A 167 4.52 4.35 7.83
CA GLY A 167 4.40 3.94 6.43
C GLY A 167 3.38 4.76 5.66
N VAL A 168 3.64 5.03 4.38
CA VAL A 168 2.69 5.73 3.50
C VAL A 168 1.67 4.73 2.97
N VAL A 169 0.38 5.03 3.11
CA VAL A 169 -0.72 4.15 2.70
C VAL A 169 -1.37 4.53 1.38
N ASN A 170 -0.89 5.58 0.71
CA ASN A 170 -1.41 5.95 -0.59
C ASN A 170 -0.98 4.93 -1.65
N THR A 171 -1.92 4.56 -2.49
CA THR A 171 -1.67 3.87 -3.74
C THR A 171 -2.13 4.76 -4.89
N THR A 172 -1.38 4.77 -5.97
CA THR A 172 -1.86 5.31 -7.24
C THR A 172 -2.39 4.13 -8.05
N PRO A 173 -3.64 4.17 -8.54
CA PRO A 173 -4.14 3.12 -9.41
C PRO A 173 -3.22 2.94 -10.62
N GLU A 174 -3.01 1.72 -11.04
CA GLU A 174 -2.31 1.44 -12.29
C GLU A 174 -3.22 1.76 -13.49
N ILE A 175 -2.65 1.72 -14.70
CA ILE A 175 -3.35 2.14 -15.95
C ILE A 175 -4.56 1.25 -16.26
N ASP A 176 -4.57 0.04 -15.74
CA ASP A 176 -5.62 -0.95 -15.97
C ASP A 176 -6.71 -1.00 -14.88
N GLY A 177 -6.62 -0.15 -13.86
CA GLY A 177 -7.63 0.07 -12.81
C GLY A 177 -7.34 -0.58 -11.50
#